data_26927fdcd7227cca130259900436d56d
#
_entry.id   26927fdcd7227cca130259900436d56d
#
_cell.length_a   1.000
_cell.length_b   1.000
_cell.length_c   1.000
_cell.angle_alpha   90.00
_cell.angle_beta   90.00
_cell.angle_gamma   90.00
#
_symmetry.space_group_name_H-M   'P 1'
#
loop_
_entity.id
_entity.type
_entity.pdbx_description
1 polymer ?
#
loop_
_entity_poly.entity_id
_entity_poly.type
_entity_poly.pdbx_seq_one_letter_code
_entity_poly.pdbx_strand_id
1 'polypeptide(L)'
;MARLQDTLSSDQATRDAAEQYLAHETLPKSGTDDVLGVQLAQILSEASLSLFVRQAAAIALKKYVRKRWSIFFDTFTQDMVVNGIVQTVDATPVEAKEHIRTSLLACLCDAEPKVRSQASDILSLISSCDFPDHFPQLLPTLQGYLHSYTEQDAHAAYKVHGAMKFLLDLVHVELDENQLLMVAQQLVPLLQGIVSSSSDWITPHTRARCINVFHQCLISLYMAKDTYVDTVHMVTTHYLPPWLQGMQVLMSPDFFNSANWQEPVTWEMLGLRHEIVAFLGTASHFRNIFQEYAPTLLRLVIAQLQAMVPLFIECHMLDNISFPSSVEADADVACSVSM
;
A
#
# COMPACT_ATOMS: atom_id res chain seq x y z
N MET A 1 4.36 10.65 26.27
CA MET A 1 3.42 11.67 25.74
C MET A 1 4.06 13.06 25.68
N ALA A 2 4.46 13.72 26.81
CA ALA A 2 5.00 15.08 26.80
C ALA A 2 6.15 15.24 25.77
N ARG A 3 7.13 14.35 25.72
CA ARG A 3 8.26 14.42 24.77
C ARG A 3 7.85 14.32 23.30
N LEU A 4 6.79 13.58 22.97
CA LEU A 4 6.26 13.55 21.61
C LEU A 4 5.55 14.88 21.26
N GLN A 5 4.89 15.51 22.22
CA GLN A 5 4.34 16.86 22.03
C GLN A 5 5.43 17.92 21.87
N ASP A 6 6.54 17.78 22.62
CA ASP A 6 7.69 18.68 22.51
C ASP A 6 8.35 18.64 21.12
N THR A 7 8.29 17.51 20.38
CA THR A 7 8.77 17.43 18.98
C THR A 7 7.96 18.29 18.02
N LEU A 8 6.76 18.68 18.42
CA LEU A 8 5.86 19.55 17.63
C LEU A 8 5.94 21.02 18.06
N SER A 9 6.81 21.37 19.00
CA SER A 9 6.98 22.72 19.48
C SER A 9 7.42 23.69 18.37
N SER A 10 6.97 24.92 18.41
CA SER A 10 7.49 25.99 17.55
C SER A 10 8.94 26.40 17.90
N ASP A 11 9.36 26.13 19.14
CA ASP A 11 10.72 26.39 19.61
C ASP A 11 11.70 25.29 19.17
N GLN A 12 12.76 25.71 18.43
CA GLN A 12 13.75 24.78 17.89
C GLN A 12 14.51 24.02 18.99
N ALA A 13 14.89 24.70 20.06
CA ALA A 13 15.66 24.07 21.14
C ALA A 13 14.85 22.98 21.87
N THR A 14 13.55 23.24 22.05
CA THR A 14 12.62 22.26 22.62
C THR A 14 12.47 21.03 21.71
N ARG A 15 12.34 21.24 20.37
CA ARG A 15 12.28 20.14 19.40
C ARG A 15 13.55 19.30 19.44
N ASP A 16 14.70 19.97 19.33
CA ASP A 16 16.01 19.28 19.30
C ASP A 16 16.23 18.45 20.58
N ALA A 17 15.89 19.01 21.75
CA ALA A 17 15.97 18.29 23.01
C ALA A 17 15.04 17.07 23.08
N ALA A 18 13.82 17.20 22.55
CA ALA A 18 12.85 16.11 22.49
C ALA A 18 13.29 15.03 21.50
N GLU A 19 13.81 15.39 20.34
CA GLU A 19 14.35 14.44 19.36
C GLU A 19 15.58 13.71 19.87
N GLN A 20 16.50 14.40 20.57
CA GLN A 20 17.65 13.79 21.21
C GLN A 20 17.22 12.84 22.32
N TYR A 21 16.22 13.22 23.13
CA TYR A 21 15.68 12.32 24.16
C TYR A 21 15.08 11.05 23.54
N LEU A 22 14.24 11.18 22.52
CA LEU A 22 13.64 10.04 21.82
C LEU A 22 14.72 9.18 21.15
N ALA A 23 15.73 9.79 20.54
CA ALA A 23 16.86 9.09 19.97
C ALA A 23 17.65 8.32 21.03
N HIS A 24 17.81 8.89 22.22
CA HIS A 24 18.46 8.22 23.36
C HIS A 24 17.59 7.10 23.94
N GLU A 25 16.27 7.29 24.06
CA GLU A 25 15.34 6.25 24.54
C GLU A 25 15.16 5.09 23.55
N THR A 26 15.39 5.33 22.24
CA THR A 26 15.47 4.25 21.24
C THR A 26 16.76 3.46 21.34
N LEU A 27 17.71 3.89 22.18
CA LEU A 27 18.89 3.12 22.49
C LEU A 27 18.50 1.98 23.44
N PRO A 28 19.09 0.79 23.24
CA PRO A 28 18.77 -0.38 24.05
C PRO A 28 19.12 -0.16 25.50
N LYS A 29 18.18 -0.46 26.37
CA LYS A 29 18.45 -0.65 27.81
C LYS A 29 18.67 -2.14 28.02
N SER A 30 19.71 -2.49 28.72
CA SER A 30 19.94 -3.87 29.15
C SER A 30 18.81 -4.30 30.07
N GLY A 31 17.92 -5.14 29.61
CA GLY A 31 16.76 -5.63 30.37
C GLY A 31 15.60 -5.97 29.47
N THR A 32 14.80 -6.90 29.88
CA THR A 32 13.71 -7.56 29.15
C THR A 32 12.53 -6.66 28.78
N ASP A 33 12.51 -5.39 29.16
CA ASP A 33 11.36 -4.51 28.96
C ASP A 33 11.61 -3.47 27.86
N ASP A 34 11.50 -3.91 26.60
CA ASP A 34 11.47 -2.97 25.47
C ASP A 34 10.05 -2.40 25.30
N VAL A 35 9.68 -1.55 26.25
CA VAL A 35 8.35 -0.96 26.36
C VAL A 35 8.14 0.18 25.36
N LEU A 36 9.22 0.82 24.87
CA LEU A 36 9.12 2.01 24.03
C LEU A 36 8.39 1.74 22.73
N GLY A 37 8.77 0.70 21.99
CA GLY A 37 8.13 0.35 20.72
C GLY A 37 6.64 0.07 20.89
N VAL A 38 6.29 -0.67 21.94
CA VAL A 38 4.90 -0.97 22.29
C VAL A 38 4.12 0.31 22.64
N GLN A 39 4.69 1.19 23.46
CA GLN A 39 4.06 2.46 23.81
C GLN A 39 3.84 3.36 22.59
N LEU A 40 4.81 3.44 21.67
CA LEU A 40 4.67 4.21 20.45
C LEU A 40 3.55 3.66 19.56
N ALA A 41 3.45 2.34 19.44
CA ALA A 41 2.36 1.68 18.69
C ALA A 41 1.00 1.93 19.35
N GLN A 42 0.91 1.89 20.67
CA GLN A 42 -0.31 2.22 21.41
C GLN A 42 -0.73 3.68 21.22
N ILE A 43 0.22 4.64 21.26
CA ILE A 43 -0.08 6.06 21.01
C ILE A 43 -0.57 6.25 19.58
N LEU A 44 0.03 5.58 18.60
CA LEU A 44 -0.40 5.64 17.21
C LEU A 44 -1.85 5.14 17.04
N SER A 45 -2.21 4.04 17.72
CA SER A 45 -3.54 3.43 17.63
C SER A 45 -4.63 4.12 18.46
N GLU A 46 -4.26 5.03 19.38
CA GLU A 46 -5.20 5.68 20.29
C GLU A 46 -5.96 6.83 19.58
N ALA A 47 -7.20 6.56 19.16
CA ALA A 47 -8.03 7.49 18.39
C ALA A 47 -8.42 8.78 19.17
N SER A 48 -8.38 8.75 20.51
CA SER A 48 -8.68 9.94 21.34
C SER A 48 -7.58 11.00 21.31
N LEU A 49 -6.37 10.64 20.84
CA LEU A 49 -5.25 11.57 20.75
C LEU A 49 -5.30 12.38 19.46
N SER A 50 -4.70 13.59 19.52
CA SER A 50 -4.60 14.43 18.32
C SER A 50 -3.78 13.75 17.21
N LEU A 51 -4.19 13.97 15.96
CA LEU A 51 -3.52 13.42 14.79
C LEU A 51 -2.01 13.73 14.80
N PHE A 52 -1.61 14.92 15.18
CA PHE A 52 -0.18 15.33 15.23
C PHE A 52 0.64 14.47 16.20
N VAL A 53 0.09 14.14 17.37
CA VAL A 53 0.78 13.28 18.36
C VAL A 53 0.86 11.86 17.84
N ARG A 54 -0.18 11.35 17.20
CA ARG A 54 -0.20 10.04 16.56
C ARG A 54 0.84 9.93 15.43
N GLN A 55 0.94 10.97 14.59
CA GLN A 55 1.95 11.05 13.53
C GLN A 55 3.39 11.12 14.09
N ALA A 56 3.62 11.89 15.15
CA ALA A 56 4.92 11.93 15.82
C ALA A 56 5.30 10.55 16.37
N ALA A 57 4.35 9.84 16.95
CA ALA A 57 4.56 8.46 17.43
C ALA A 57 4.91 7.50 16.28
N ALA A 58 4.23 7.62 15.13
CA ALA A 58 4.53 6.83 13.94
C ALA A 58 5.96 7.06 13.42
N ILE A 59 6.39 8.33 13.33
CA ILE A 59 7.75 8.67 12.91
C ILE A 59 8.78 8.08 13.88
N ALA A 60 8.53 8.19 15.18
CA ALA A 60 9.41 7.62 16.21
C ALA A 60 9.44 6.08 16.13
N LEU A 61 8.27 5.45 15.93
CA LEU A 61 8.14 4.00 15.78
C LEU A 61 8.85 3.49 14.51
N LYS A 62 8.75 4.20 13.40
CA LYS A 62 9.49 3.86 12.16
C LYS A 62 11.01 3.89 12.39
N LYS A 63 11.52 4.92 13.09
CA LYS A 63 12.93 5.00 13.48
C LYS A 63 13.33 3.86 14.43
N TYR A 64 12.47 3.53 15.40
CA TYR A 64 12.66 2.41 16.33
C TYR A 64 12.75 1.08 15.57
N VAL A 65 11.79 0.78 14.68
CA VAL A 65 11.77 -0.46 13.89
C VAL A 65 13.07 -0.61 13.09
N ARG A 66 13.51 0.43 12.39
CA ARG A 66 14.76 0.39 11.61
C ARG A 66 15.99 0.08 12.45
N LYS A 67 16.02 0.50 13.71
CA LYS A 67 17.20 0.35 14.58
C LYS A 67 17.18 -0.91 15.44
N ARG A 68 15.97 -1.46 15.71
CA ARG A 68 15.79 -2.44 16.78
C ARG A 68 15.05 -3.71 16.36
N TRP A 69 14.41 -3.70 15.18
CA TRP A 69 13.55 -4.82 14.77
C TRP A 69 14.33 -6.07 14.40
N SER A 70 15.31 -5.92 13.53
CA SER A 70 16.06 -7.03 12.96
C SER A 70 17.50 -6.65 12.71
N ILE A 71 18.41 -7.59 12.98
CA ILE A 71 19.85 -7.47 12.69
C ILE A 71 20.14 -7.34 11.18
N PHE A 72 19.16 -7.66 10.33
CA PHE A 72 19.30 -7.56 8.88
C PHE A 72 19.08 -6.13 8.35
N PHE A 73 18.61 -5.21 9.17
CA PHE A 73 18.55 -3.80 8.76
C PHE A 73 19.92 -3.14 8.82
N ASP A 74 20.34 -2.46 7.76
CA ASP A 74 21.62 -1.71 7.70
C ASP A 74 21.77 -0.69 8.83
N THR A 75 20.66 -0.21 9.35
CA THR A 75 20.60 0.77 10.44
C THR A 75 20.51 0.15 11.82
N PHE A 76 20.56 -1.18 11.94
CA PHE A 76 20.51 -1.87 13.20
C PHE A 76 21.74 -1.55 14.04
N THR A 77 21.50 -1.13 15.27
CA THR A 77 22.57 -0.78 16.20
C THR A 77 22.88 -1.99 17.10
N GLN A 78 23.91 -2.75 16.77
CA GLN A 78 24.35 -3.92 17.56
C GLN A 78 25.13 -3.53 18.81
N ASP A 79 26.00 -2.53 18.67
CA ASP A 79 26.90 -2.14 19.75
C ASP A 79 26.60 -0.72 20.22
N MET A 80 26.48 -0.57 21.50
CA MET A 80 26.35 0.71 22.15
C MET A 80 27.51 0.94 23.13
N VAL A 81 28.01 2.16 23.11
CA VAL A 81 28.95 2.60 24.12
C VAL A 81 28.18 3.33 25.22
N VAL A 82 27.93 2.67 26.35
CA VAL A 82 27.32 3.27 27.52
C VAL A 82 28.40 3.41 28.57
N ASN A 83 28.75 4.64 28.99
CA ASN A 83 29.80 4.93 29.95
C ASN A 83 31.19 4.31 29.60
N GLY A 84 31.51 4.27 28.27
CA GLY A 84 32.77 3.71 27.79
C GLY A 84 32.80 2.18 27.68
N ILE A 85 31.70 1.50 27.95
CA ILE A 85 31.56 0.04 27.83
C ILE A 85 30.74 -0.26 26.59
N VAL A 86 31.24 -1.11 25.69
CA VAL A 86 30.51 -1.64 24.54
C VAL A 86 29.54 -2.69 25.02
N GLN A 87 28.25 -2.47 24.79
CA GLN A 87 27.19 -3.43 25.10
C GLN A 87 26.59 -3.92 23.79
N THR A 88 26.54 -5.21 23.59
CA THR A 88 25.78 -5.83 22.47
C THR A 88 24.29 -5.76 22.77
N VAL A 89 23.54 -5.40 21.78
CA VAL A 89 22.10 -5.15 21.90
C VAL A 89 21.33 -6.23 21.18
N ASP A 90 20.37 -6.79 21.87
CA ASP A 90 19.41 -7.72 21.26
C ASP A 90 18.36 -6.98 20.43
N ALA A 91 17.84 -7.67 19.42
CA ALA A 91 16.66 -7.20 18.69
C ALA A 91 15.44 -7.11 19.61
N THR A 92 14.41 -6.38 19.16
CA THR A 92 13.13 -6.28 19.88
C THR A 92 12.60 -7.65 20.29
N PRO A 93 12.20 -7.87 21.56
CA PRO A 93 11.64 -9.13 22.03
C PRO A 93 10.40 -9.58 21.23
N VAL A 94 10.20 -10.89 21.13
CA VAL A 94 9.10 -11.48 20.33
C VAL A 94 7.73 -10.98 20.78
N GLU A 95 7.50 -10.90 22.09
CA GLU A 95 6.25 -10.43 22.67
C GLU A 95 5.99 -8.95 22.33
N ALA A 96 7.01 -8.11 22.36
CA ALA A 96 6.90 -6.71 21.96
C ALA A 96 6.64 -6.57 20.45
N LYS A 97 7.29 -7.40 19.63
CA LYS A 97 7.02 -7.47 18.17
C LYS A 97 5.57 -7.80 17.88
N GLU A 98 5.00 -8.78 18.58
CA GLU A 98 3.61 -9.20 18.38
C GLU A 98 2.62 -8.09 18.75
N HIS A 99 2.85 -7.39 19.86
CA HIS A 99 2.03 -6.24 20.23
C HIS A 99 2.10 -5.10 19.20
N ILE A 100 3.30 -4.81 18.70
CA ILE A 100 3.48 -3.76 17.68
C ILE A 100 2.79 -4.14 16.36
N ARG A 101 2.94 -5.39 15.88
CA ARG A 101 2.26 -5.89 14.66
C ARG A 101 0.75 -5.79 14.79
N THR A 102 0.20 -6.26 15.91
CA THR A 102 -1.25 -6.22 16.17
C THR A 102 -1.79 -4.79 16.19
N SER A 103 -1.10 -3.87 16.87
CA SER A 103 -1.48 -2.46 16.90
C SER A 103 -1.41 -1.81 15.50
N LEU A 104 -0.38 -2.11 14.73
CA LEU A 104 -0.23 -1.57 13.36
C LEU A 104 -1.28 -2.12 12.40
N LEU A 105 -1.61 -3.42 12.48
CA LEU A 105 -2.71 -4.01 11.70
C LEU A 105 -4.03 -3.32 12.02
N ALA A 106 -4.32 -3.05 13.31
CA ALA A 106 -5.51 -2.29 13.70
C ALA A 106 -5.50 -0.86 13.12
N CYS A 107 -4.34 -0.20 13.08
CA CYS A 107 -4.19 1.13 12.48
C CYS A 107 -4.46 1.18 10.96
N LEU A 108 -4.36 0.05 10.24
CA LEU A 108 -4.79 -0.01 8.84
C LEU A 108 -6.31 0.23 8.68
N CYS A 109 -7.09 0.04 9.74
CA CYS A 109 -8.53 0.26 9.75
C CYS A 109 -8.93 1.62 10.34
N ASP A 110 -7.98 2.50 10.61
CA ASP A 110 -8.24 3.80 11.24
C ASP A 110 -9.05 4.72 10.30
N ALA A 111 -9.87 5.58 10.88
CA ALA A 111 -10.62 6.57 10.13
C ALA A 111 -9.70 7.59 9.44
N GLU A 112 -8.56 7.92 10.09
CA GLU A 112 -7.60 8.90 9.60
C GLU A 112 -6.69 8.33 8.50
N PRO A 113 -6.74 8.80 7.26
CA PRO A 113 -5.92 8.27 6.14
C PRO A 113 -4.41 8.33 6.43
N LYS A 114 -3.96 9.40 7.08
CA LYS A 114 -2.54 9.57 7.42
C LYS A 114 -2.04 8.52 8.41
N VAL A 115 -2.89 8.06 9.33
CA VAL A 115 -2.55 6.98 10.26
C VAL A 115 -2.46 5.65 9.50
N ARG A 116 -3.43 5.38 8.61
CA ARG A 116 -3.38 4.17 7.76
C ARG A 116 -2.10 4.12 6.92
N SER A 117 -1.75 5.24 6.28
CA SER A 117 -0.53 5.33 5.46
C SER A 117 0.74 5.10 6.26
N GLN A 118 0.87 5.72 7.43
CA GLN A 118 2.04 5.55 8.29
C GLN A 118 2.14 4.13 8.87
N ALA A 119 1.01 3.53 9.24
CA ALA A 119 0.99 2.14 9.68
C ALA A 119 1.42 1.20 8.55
N SER A 120 0.94 1.43 7.32
CA SER A 120 1.34 0.71 6.12
C SER A 120 2.85 0.76 5.89
N ASP A 121 3.42 1.95 5.92
CA ASP A 121 4.86 2.17 5.77
C ASP A 121 5.72 1.42 6.81
N ILE A 122 5.24 1.35 8.06
CA ILE A 122 5.97 0.64 9.12
C ILE A 122 5.79 -0.87 8.97
N LEU A 123 4.58 -1.32 8.65
CA LEU A 123 4.30 -2.74 8.41
C LEU A 123 5.08 -3.29 7.22
N SER A 124 5.25 -2.51 6.14
CA SER A 124 6.06 -2.96 5.00
C SER A 124 7.52 -3.19 5.37
N LEU A 125 8.11 -2.32 6.22
CA LEU A 125 9.44 -2.55 6.78
C LEU A 125 9.51 -3.82 7.64
N ILE A 126 8.51 -4.06 8.49
CA ILE A 126 8.44 -5.25 9.33
C ILE A 126 8.30 -6.50 8.46
N SER A 127 7.42 -6.45 7.47
CA SER A 127 7.13 -7.57 6.58
C SER A 127 8.32 -7.97 5.71
N SER A 128 9.19 -7.03 5.33
CA SER A 128 10.41 -7.35 4.58
C SER A 128 11.38 -8.29 5.33
N CYS A 129 11.27 -8.34 6.67
CA CYS A 129 12.09 -9.23 7.50
C CYS A 129 11.32 -10.44 8.06
N ASP A 130 10.02 -10.27 8.31
CA ASP A 130 9.25 -11.21 9.11
C ASP A 130 8.27 -12.06 8.31
N PHE A 131 7.85 -11.62 7.14
CA PHE A 131 6.90 -12.36 6.30
C PHE A 131 7.62 -13.39 5.44
N PRO A 132 7.11 -14.62 5.33
CA PRO A 132 5.94 -15.17 6.02
C PRO A 132 6.24 -15.78 7.39
N ASP A 133 7.49 -16.19 7.66
CA ASP A 133 7.87 -17.15 8.71
C ASP A 133 7.58 -16.64 10.13
N HIS A 134 7.85 -15.38 10.38
CA HIS A 134 7.66 -14.74 11.68
C HIS A 134 6.39 -13.89 11.76
N PHE A 135 5.63 -13.79 10.66
CA PHE A 135 4.40 -13.03 10.59
C PHE A 135 3.29 -13.79 9.82
N PRO A 136 2.95 -15.02 10.25
CA PRO A 136 2.00 -15.86 9.51
C PRO A 136 0.56 -15.31 9.51
N GLN A 137 0.18 -14.45 10.48
CA GLN A 137 -1.15 -13.86 10.56
C GLN A 137 -1.39 -12.74 9.54
N LEU A 138 -0.36 -12.25 8.86
CA LEU A 138 -0.44 -11.09 7.95
C LEU A 138 -1.48 -11.32 6.85
N LEU A 139 -1.29 -12.33 6.01
CA LEU A 139 -2.20 -12.57 4.89
C LEU A 139 -3.63 -12.92 5.32
N PRO A 140 -3.86 -13.80 6.33
CA PRO A 140 -5.21 -14.05 6.86
C PRO A 140 -5.91 -12.79 7.36
N THR A 141 -5.18 -11.87 8.03
CA THR A 141 -5.77 -10.62 8.49
C THR A 141 -6.14 -9.71 7.32
N LEU A 142 -5.28 -9.58 6.33
CA LEU A 142 -5.56 -8.80 5.12
C LEU A 142 -6.73 -9.37 4.32
N GLN A 143 -6.82 -10.70 4.22
CA GLN A 143 -7.98 -11.37 3.63
C GLN A 143 -9.27 -10.96 4.35
N GLY A 144 -9.28 -10.99 5.69
CA GLY A 144 -10.42 -10.55 6.49
C GLY A 144 -10.79 -9.09 6.22
N TYR A 145 -9.82 -8.18 6.10
CA TYR A 145 -10.07 -6.79 5.78
C TYR A 145 -10.61 -6.61 4.35
N LEU A 146 -10.04 -7.31 3.38
CA LEU A 146 -10.51 -7.24 2.00
C LEU A 146 -11.91 -7.84 1.83
N HIS A 147 -12.26 -8.91 2.55
CA HIS A 147 -13.61 -9.48 2.51
C HIS A 147 -14.70 -8.50 2.96
N SER A 148 -14.35 -7.49 3.75
CA SER A 148 -15.28 -6.43 4.14
C SER A 148 -15.82 -5.61 2.95
N TYR A 149 -15.30 -5.81 1.72
CA TYR A 149 -15.86 -5.15 0.53
C TYR A 149 -17.35 -5.49 0.28
N THR A 150 -17.84 -6.57 0.85
CA THR A 150 -19.25 -6.97 0.80
C THR A 150 -20.14 -6.28 1.85
N GLU A 151 -19.53 -5.62 2.84
CA GLU A 151 -20.21 -4.87 3.90
C GLU A 151 -20.52 -3.45 3.37
N GLN A 152 -21.57 -2.80 3.95
CA GLN A 152 -21.99 -1.47 3.50
C GLN A 152 -21.89 -0.45 4.66
N ASP A 153 -20.71 -0.34 5.23
CA ASP A 153 -20.42 0.65 6.26
C ASP A 153 -19.07 1.36 6.03
N ALA A 154 -18.92 2.52 6.67
CA ALA A 154 -17.68 3.31 6.53
C ALA A 154 -16.46 2.59 7.09
N HIS A 155 -16.62 1.75 8.11
CA HIS A 155 -15.54 1.00 8.71
C HIS A 155 -15.02 -0.11 7.75
N ALA A 156 -15.92 -0.73 7.00
CA ALA A 156 -15.57 -1.66 5.93
C ALA A 156 -14.71 -0.98 4.86
N ALA A 157 -15.07 0.25 4.47
CA ALA A 157 -14.28 1.03 3.53
C ALA A 157 -12.85 1.30 4.06
N TYR A 158 -12.70 1.67 5.34
CA TYR A 158 -11.38 1.90 5.95
C TYR A 158 -10.52 0.64 5.97
N LYS A 159 -11.09 -0.54 6.30
CA LYS A 159 -10.40 -1.84 6.24
C LYS A 159 -9.88 -2.13 4.83
N VAL A 160 -10.73 -2.02 3.82
CA VAL A 160 -10.36 -2.28 2.43
C VAL A 160 -9.29 -1.29 1.95
N HIS A 161 -9.47 0.01 2.20
CA HIS A 161 -8.50 1.03 1.79
C HIS A 161 -7.14 0.85 2.47
N GLY A 162 -7.12 0.56 3.78
CA GLY A 162 -5.87 0.33 4.50
C GLY A 162 -5.15 -0.95 4.05
N ALA A 163 -5.90 -2.04 3.84
CA ALA A 163 -5.34 -3.27 3.30
C ALA A 163 -4.76 -3.06 1.90
N MET A 164 -5.47 -2.32 1.03
CA MET A 164 -5.00 -2.00 -0.31
C MET A 164 -3.73 -1.16 -0.30
N LYS A 165 -3.67 -0.12 0.55
CA LYS A 165 -2.46 0.70 0.71
C LYS A 165 -1.27 -0.15 1.13
N PHE A 166 -1.47 -1.00 2.15
CA PHE A 166 -0.41 -1.87 2.63
C PHE A 166 0.03 -2.89 1.56
N LEU A 167 -0.90 -3.48 0.81
CA LEU A 167 -0.56 -4.41 -0.27
C LEU A 167 0.26 -3.76 -1.38
N LEU A 168 -0.05 -2.52 -1.73
CA LEU A 168 0.76 -1.75 -2.67
C LEU A 168 2.19 -1.57 -2.13
N ASP A 169 2.34 -1.18 -0.88
CA ASP A 169 3.66 -1.03 -0.26
C ASP A 169 4.40 -2.36 -0.16
N LEU A 170 3.69 -3.46 0.13
CA LEU A 170 4.26 -4.81 0.22
C LEU A 170 4.77 -5.31 -1.13
N VAL A 171 3.98 -5.16 -2.20
CA VAL A 171 4.38 -5.67 -3.54
C VAL A 171 5.42 -4.81 -4.23
N HIS A 172 5.66 -3.58 -3.75
CA HIS A 172 6.78 -2.75 -4.19
C HIS A 172 8.11 -3.12 -3.52
N VAL A 173 8.07 -3.89 -2.42
CA VAL A 173 9.26 -4.51 -1.86
C VAL A 173 9.60 -5.75 -2.69
N GLU A 174 10.88 -6.06 -2.84
CA GLU A 174 11.31 -7.28 -3.53
C GLU A 174 10.85 -8.51 -2.74
N LEU A 175 9.80 -9.18 -3.25
CA LEU A 175 9.26 -10.41 -2.69
C LEU A 175 10.00 -11.61 -3.27
N ASP A 176 10.30 -12.61 -2.44
CA ASP A 176 10.79 -13.89 -2.91
C ASP A 176 9.68 -14.72 -3.59
N GLU A 177 10.07 -15.85 -4.20
CA GLU A 177 9.14 -16.70 -4.94
C GLU A 177 7.97 -17.20 -4.09
N ASN A 178 8.24 -17.64 -2.86
CA ASN A 178 7.23 -18.17 -1.94
C ASN A 178 6.27 -17.08 -1.49
N GLN A 179 6.79 -15.92 -1.13
CA GLN A 179 6.00 -14.74 -0.75
C GLN A 179 5.07 -14.30 -1.90
N LEU A 180 5.63 -14.21 -3.12
CA LEU A 180 4.88 -13.83 -4.30
C LEU A 180 3.78 -14.82 -4.65
N LEU A 181 4.08 -16.12 -4.53
CA LEU A 181 3.12 -17.21 -4.72
C LEU A 181 1.98 -17.14 -3.68
N MET A 182 2.31 -16.93 -2.41
CA MET A 182 1.31 -16.80 -1.34
C MET A 182 0.39 -15.60 -1.56
N VAL A 183 0.95 -14.43 -1.93
CA VAL A 183 0.17 -13.23 -2.28
C VAL A 183 -0.75 -13.53 -3.46
N ALA A 184 -0.23 -14.14 -4.53
CA ALA A 184 -1.02 -14.46 -5.72
C ALA A 184 -2.18 -15.41 -5.40
N GLN A 185 -1.92 -16.49 -4.67
CA GLN A 185 -2.94 -17.49 -4.37
C GLN A 185 -4.02 -16.99 -3.42
N GLN A 186 -3.64 -16.21 -2.41
CA GLN A 186 -4.55 -15.85 -1.34
C GLN A 186 -5.28 -14.52 -1.59
N LEU A 187 -4.67 -13.58 -2.30
CA LEU A 187 -5.21 -12.22 -2.43
C LEU A 187 -5.72 -11.89 -3.83
N VAL A 188 -5.06 -12.35 -4.90
CA VAL A 188 -5.45 -12.00 -6.28
C VAL A 188 -6.91 -12.34 -6.62
N PRO A 189 -7.48 -13.49 -6.17
CA PRO A 189 -8.91 -13.78 -6.39
C PRO A 189 -9.84 -12.80 -5.65
N LEU A 190 -9.48 -12.36 -4.45
CA LEU A 190 -10.25 -11.38 -3.69
C LEU A 190 -10.22 -10.00 -4.34
N LEU A 191 -9.04 -9.58 -4.79
CA LEU A 191 -8.89 -8.31 -5.52
C LEU A 191 -9.73 -8.30 -6.79
N GLN A 192 -9.79 -9.42 -7.51
CA GLN A 192 -10.68 -9.57 -8.66
C GLN A 192 -12.16 -9.44 -8.27
N GLY A 193 -12.57 -10.01 -7.14
CA GLY A 193 -13.91 -9.85 -6.59
C GLY A 193 -14.25 -8.39 -6.32
N ILE A 194 -13.33 -7.61 -5.74
CA ILE A 194 -13.49 -6.18 -5.50
C ILE A 194 -13.61 -5.41 -6.82
N VAL A 195 -12.73 -5.69 -7.80
CA VAL A 195 -12.76 -5.04 -9.11
C VAL A 195 -14.07 -5.27 -9.84
N SER A 196 -14.64 -6.48 -9.70
CA SER A 196 -15.90 -6.88 -10.36
C SER A 196 -17.15 -6.54 -9.56
N SER A 197 -17.01 -6.00 -8.35
CA SER A 197 -18.14 -5.68 -7.48
C SER A 197 -18.99 -4.56 -8.07
N SER A 198 -20.30 -4.67 -7.89
CA SER A 198 -21.28 -3.62 -8.23
C SER A 198 -21.59 -2.68 -7.06
N SER A 199 -20.87 -2.79 -5.96
CA SER A 199 -21.05 -1.93 -4.78
C SER A 199 -20.73 -0.47 -5.09
N ASP A 200 -21.62 0.45 -4.75
CA ASP A 200 -21.50 1.88 -5.08
C ASP A 200 -20.33 2.57 -4.37
N TRP A 201 -19.92 2.07 -3.19
CA TRP A 201 -18.79 2.64 -2.46
C TRP A 201 -17.40 2.17 -2.96
N ILE A 202 -17.37 1.14 -3.83
CA ILE A 202 -16.13 0.74 -4.49
C ILE A 202 -15.85 1.65 -5.68
N THR A 203 -15.10 2.69 -5.40
CA THR A 203 -14.79 3.74 -6.37
C THR A 203 -13.89 3.23 -7.50
N PRO A 204 -13.82 3.95 -8.65
CA PRO A 204 -12.86 3.64 -9.70
C PRO A 204 -11.41 3.64 -9.19
N HIS A 205 -11.09 4.51 -8.24
CA HIS A 205 -9.78 4.57 -7.59
C HIS A 205 -9.47 3.28 -6.82
N THR A 206 -10.42 2.74 -6.03
CA THR A 206 -10.24 1.46 -5.32
C THR A 206 -9.99 0.32 -6.32
N ARG A 207 -10.73 0.27 -7.43
CA ARG A 207 -10.50 -0.72 -8.49
C ARG A 207 -9.13 -0.60 -9.14
N ALA A 208 -8.68 0.64 -9.42
CA ALA A 208 -7.35 0.91 -9.97
C ALA A 208 -6.25 0.38 -9.03
N ARG A 209 -6.36 0.59 -7.72
CA ARG A 209 -5.44 0.04 -6.73
C ARG A 209 -5.40 -1.49 -6.72
N CYS A 210 -6.56 -2.15 -6.82
CA CYS A 210 -6.61 -3.62 -6.92
C CYS A 210 -5.87 -4.12 -8.17
N ILE A 211 -6.05 -3.44 -9.30
CA ILE A 211 -5.36 -3.76 -10.55
C ILE A 211 -3.86 -3.54 -10.38
N ASN A 212 -3.46 -2.43 -9.76
CA ASN A 212 -2.05 -2.11 -9.56
C ASN A 212 -1.33 -3.16 -8.70
N VAL A 213 -1.95 -3.67 -7.62
CA VAL A 213 -1.35 -4.76 -6.83
C VAL A 213 -1.04 -5.98 -7.70
N PHE A 214 -1.99 -6.45 -8.49
CA PHE A 214 -1.73 -7.60 -9.37
C PHE A 214 -0.76 -7.26 -10.51
N HIS A 215 -0.81 -6.03 -11.01
CA HIS A 215 0.15 -5.51 -12.00
C HIS A 215 1.60 -5.60 -11.48
N GLN A 216 1.86 -5.14 -10.26
CA GLN A 216 3.19 -5.24 -9.64
C GLN A 216 3.63 -6.71 -9.45
N CYS A 217 2.71 -7.59 -9.05
CA CYS A 217 3.01 -9.03 -9.02
C CYS A 217 3.41 -9.57 -10.40
N LEU A 218 2.72 -9.15 -11.47
CA LEU A 218 3.07 -9.58 -12.84
C LEU A 218 4.42 -9.03 -13.29
N ILE A 219 4.77 -7.79 -12.91
CA ILE A 219 6.09 -7.22 -13.18
C ILE A 219 7.17 -8.07 -12.51
N SER A 220 7.03 -8.36 -11.22
CA SER A 220 7.97 -9.20 -10.47
C SER A 220 8.11 -10.59 -11.08
N LEU A 221 7.00 -11.23 -11.45
CA LEU A 221 6.99 -12.52 -12.12
C LEU A 221 7.68 -12.46 -13.49
N TYR A 222 7.46 -11.40 -14.27
CA TYR A 222 8.10 -11.24 -15.56
C TYR A 222 9.61 -11.04 -15.43
N MET A 223 10.08 -10.26 -14.46
CA MET A 223 11.49 -10.06 -14.18
C MET A 223 12.18 -11.35 -13.72
N ALA A 224 11.49 -12.19 -12.96
CA ALA A 224 12.01 -13.45 -12.44
C ALA A 224 11.58 -14.70 -13.25
N LYS A 225 11.06 -14.51 -14.47
CA LYS A 225 10.45 -15.58 -15.28
C LYS A 225 11.36 -16.79 -15.58
N ASP A 226 12.65 -16.56 -15.65
CA ASP A 226 13.63 -17.62 -15.92
C ASP A 226 14.06 -18.36 -14.62
N THR A 227 13.76 -17.78 -13.46
CA THR A 227 14.05 -18.32 -12.13
C THR A 227 12.83 -18.99 -11.51
N TYR A 228 11.65 -18.34 -11.59
CA TYR A 228 10.39 -18.78 -10.94
C TYR A 228 9.42 -19.44 -11.94
N VAL A 229 9.93 -20.36 -12.77
CA VAL A 229 9.21 -20.91 -13.94
C VAL A 229 7.85 -21.49 -13.56
N ASP A 230 7.79 -22.32 -12.50
CA ASP A 230 6.56 -22.99 -12.08
C ASP A 230 5.56 -21.98 -11.49
N THR A 231 6.02 -21.04 -10.70
CA THR A 231 5.19 -19.96 -10.13
C THR A 231 4.62 -19.07 -11.22
N VAL A 232 5.43 -18.64 -12.19
CA VAL A 232 4.99 -17.87 -13.35
C VAL A 232 3.92 -18.65 -14.13
N HIS A 233 4.17 -19.91 -14.44
CA HIS A 233 3.21 -20.75 -15.16
C HIS A 233 1.88 -20.88 -14.40
N MET A 234 1.94 -21.15 -13.11
CA MET A 234 0.75 -21.31 -12.27
C MET A 234 -0.05 -19.99 -12.19
N VAL A 235 0.60 -18.87 -11.85
CA VAL A 235 -0.09 -17.57 -11.69
C VAL A 235 -0.68 -17.10 -13.01
N THR A 236 0.07 -17.18 -14.10
CA THR A 236 -0.42 -16.70 -15.39
C THR A 236 -1.52 -17.58 -15.97
N THR A 237 -1.46 -18.89 -15.77
CA THR A 237 -2.49 -19.81 -16.29
C THR A 237 -3.80 -19.70 -15.51
N HIS A 238 -3.73 -19.57 -14.18
CA HIS A 238 -4.94 -19.60 -13.35
C HIS A 238 -5.56 -18.23 -13.09
N TYR A 239 -4.74 -17.20 -12.90
CA TYR A 239 -5.25 -15.88 -12.46
C TYR A 239 -5.31 -14.83 -13.58
N LEU A 240 -4.42 -14.89 -14.58
CA LEU A 240 -4.41 -13.86 -15.62
C LEU A 240 -5.67 -13.89 -16.52
N PRO A 241 -6.20 -15.02 -16.99
CA PRO A 241 -7.36 -15.07 -17.89
C PRO A 241 -8.61 -14.35 -17.33
N PRO A 242 -9.08 -14.64 -16.10
CA PRO A 242 -10.25 -13.97 -15.55
C PRO A 242 -10.04 -12.45 -15.36
N TRP A 243 -8.81 -12.00 -15.10
CA TRP A 243 -8.49 -10.57 -15.06
C TRP A 243 -8.58 -9.93 -16.43
N LEU A 244 -8.00 -10.55 -17.47
CA LEU A 244 -8.10 -10.05 -18.86
C LEU A 244 -9.56 -9.96 -19.33
N GLN A 245 -10.40 -10.91 -18.93
CA GLN A 245 -11.83 -10.86 -19.21
C GLN A 245 -12.50 -9.70 -18.46
N GLY A 246 -12.19 -9.48 -17.19
CA GLY A 246 -12.68 -8.35 -16.41
C GLY A 246 -12.28 -7.00 -17.00
N MET A 247 -11.05 -6.87 -17.52
CA MET A 247 -10.58 -5.64 -18.17
C MET A 247 -11.39 -5.32 -19.43
N GLN A 248 -11.84 -6.33 -20.20
CA GLN A 248 -12.71 -6.08 -21.36
C GLN A 248 -14.03 -5.40 -20.96
N VAL A 249 -14.59 -5.77 -19.82
CA VAL A 249 -15.85 -5.16 -19.33
C VAL A 249 -15.60 -3.72 -18.86
N LEU A 250 -14.51 -3.48 -18.11
CA LEU A 250 -14.20 -2.15 -17.60
C LEU A 250 -13.76 -1.15 -18.66
N MET A 251 -13.33 -1.64 -19.83
CA MET A 251 -12.87 -0.83 -20.96
C MET A 251 -13.99 -0.49 -21.95
N SER A 252 -15.27 -0.57 -21.57
CA SER A 252 -16.37 -0.14 -22.46
C SER A 252 -16.15 1.30 -22.95
N PRO A 253 -16.27 1.58 -24.26
CA PRO A 253 -16.10 2.91 -24.82
C PRO A 253 -17.24 3.87 -24.44
N ASP A 254 -18.37 3.36 -23.94
CA ASP A 254 -19.56 4.16 -23.61
C ASP A 254 -19.29 5.22 -22.54
N PHE A 255 -18.28 5.01 -21.73
CA PHE A 255 -17.83 5.98 -20.72
C PHE A 255 -17.62 7.38 -21.31
N PHE A 256 -16.93 7.50 -22.44
CA PHE A 256 -16.59 8.80 -23.02
C PHE A 256 -17.81 9.56 -23.57
N ASN A 257 -18.88 8.82 -23.92
CA ASN A 257 -20.12 9.41 -24.42
C ASN A 257 -20.95 10.05 -23.31
N SER A 258 -20.80 9.58 -22.06
CA SER A 258 -21.57 10.04 -20.90
C SER A 258 -20.73 10.79 -19.86
N ALA A 259 -19.42 10.96 -20.11
CA ALA A 259 -18.50 11.56 -19.17
C ALA A 259 -18.81 13.04 -18.91
N ASN A 260 -18.96 13.40 -17.64
CA ASN A 260 -18.99 14.80 -17.21
C ASN A 260 -17.61 15.17 -16.64
N TRP A 261 -16.83 15.90 -17.41
CA TRP A 261 -15.45 16.26 -17.08
C TRP A 261 -15.30 17.25 -15.93
N GLN A 262 -16.39 17.77 -15.39
CA GLN A 262 -16.40 18.60 -14.20
C GLN A 262 -16.53 17.77 -12.91
N GLU A 263 -16.84 16.48 -13.02
CA GLU A 263 -16.99 15.61 -11.88
C GLU A 263 -15.69 14.87 -11.56
N PRO A 264 -15.24 14.85 -10.27
CA PRO A 264 -14.05 14.13 -9.85
C PRO A 264 -14.06 12.65 -10.22
N VAL A 265 -15.22 11.99 -10.14
CA VAL A 265 -15.38 10.56 -10.47
C VAL A 265 -15.02 10.26 -11.92
N THR A 266 -15.21 11.21 -12.84
CA THR A 266 -14.83 11.06 -14.25
C THR A 266 -13.30 10.94 -14.39
N TRP A 267 -12.55 11.73 -13.63
CA TRP A 267 -11.08 11.67 -13.62
C TRP A 267 -10.56 10.40 -12.93
N GLU A 268 -11.23 9.93 -11.87
CA GLU A 268 -10.93 8.63 -11.28
C GLU A 268 -11.14 7.48 -12.26
N MET A 269 -12.21 7.55 -13.08
CA MET A 269 -12.46 6.57 -14.13
C MET A 269 -11.40 6.61 -15.24
N LEU A 270 -10.86 7.78 -15.54
CA LEU A 270 -9.75 7.91 -16.48
C LEU A 270 -8.47 7.29 -15.89
N GLY A 271 -8.20 7.54 -14.60
CA GLY A 271 -7.09 6.91 -13.86
C GLY A 271 -7.21 5.38 -13.83
N LEU A 272 -8.41 4.84 -13.62
CA LEU A 272 -8.67 3.40 -13.72
C LEU A 272 -8.31 2.85 -15.10
N ARG A 273 -8.68 3.55 -16.19
CA ARG A 273 -8.35 3.13 -17.55
C ARG A 273 -6.86 3.18 -17.83
N HIS A 274 -6.18 4.18 -17.31
CA HIS A 274 -4.73 4.26 -17.40
C HIS A 274 -4.07 3.03 -16.76
N GLU A 275 -4.49 2.67 -15.54
CA GLU A 275 -3.98 1.50 -14.84
C GLU A 275 -4.27 0.19 -15.59
N ILE A 276 -5.47 0.07 -16.19
CA ILE A 276 -5.80 -1.08 -17.05
C ILE A 276 -4.83 -1.17 -18.24
N VAL A 277 -4.56 -0.07 -18.92
CA VAL A 277 -3.64 -0.08 -20.08
C VAL A 277 -2.23 -0.45 -19.66
N ALA A 278 -1.74 0.06 -18.53
CA ALA A 278 -0.44 -0.30 -17.98
C ALA A 278 -0.38 -1.81 -17.64
N PHE A 279 -1.41 -2.34 -16.98
CA PHE A 279 -1.55 -3.77 -16.69
C PHE A 279 -1.53 -4.61 -17.97
N LEU A 280 -2.29 -4.22 -19.01
CA LEU A 280 -2.32 -4.95 -20.28
C LEU A 280 -0.97 -4.93 -20.99
N GLY A 281 -0.20 -3.83 -20.87
CA GLY A 281 1.16 -3.74 -21.37
C GLY A 281 2.05 -4.83 -20.79
N THR A 282 2.04 -5.00 -19.46
CA THR A 282 2.82 -6.05 -18.78
C THR A 282 2.25 -7.44 -19.09
N ALA A 283 0.94 -7.63 -19.08
CA ALA A 283 0.30 -8.90 -19.38
C ALA A 283 0.64 -9.41 -20.79
N SER A 284 0.87 -8.51 -21.75
CA SER A 284 1.24 -8.85 -23.13
C SER A 284 2.54 -9.62 -23.27
N HIS A 285 3.41 -9.56 -22.26
CA HIS A 285 4.63 -10.36 -22.22
C HIS A 285 4.38 -11.87 -22.02
N PHE A 286 3.23 -12.22 -21.43
CA PHE A 286 2.79 -13.60 -21.25
C PHE A 286 1.97 -14.07 -22.47
N ARG A 287 2.65 -14.14 -23.62
CA ARG A 287 2.05 -14.29 -24.95
C ARG A 287 1.10 -15.46 -25.08
N ASN A 288 1.44 -16.62 -24.49
CA ASN A 288 0.64 -17.85 -24.59
C ASN A 288 -0.81 -17.67 -24.08
N ILE A 289 -0.98 -16.81 -23.08
CA ILE A 289 -2.29 -16.50 -22.50
C ILE A 289 -2.88 -15.27 -23.18
N PHE A 290 -2.10 -14.20 -23.30
CA PHE A 290 -2.58 -12.90 -23.79
C PHE A 290 -3.10 -12.95 -25.23
N GLN A 291 -2.51 -13.76 -26.11
CA GLN A 291 -2.88 -13.84 -27.54
C GLN A 291 -4.38 -14.12 -27.81
N GLU A 292 -5.06 -14.86 -26.91
CA GLU A 292 -6.47 -15.14 -27.01
C GLU A 292 -7.32 -13.88 -26.82
N TYR A 293 -6.90 -12.99 -25.93
CA TYR A 293 -7.62 -11.77 -25.56
C TYR A 293 -7.20 -10.55 -26.39
N ALA A 294 -6.01 -10.59 -27.00
CA ALA A 294 -5.38 -9.48 -27.69
C ALA A 294 -6.26 -8.80 -28.75
N PRO A 295 -6.97 -9.51 -29.64
CA PRO A 295 -7.77 -8.85 -30.69
C PRO A 295 -8.89 -7.98 -30.13
N THR A 296 -9.52 -8.40 -29.04
CA THR A 296 -10.60 -7.65 -28.39
C THR A 296 -10.03 -6.49 -27.58
N LEU A 297 -9.00 -6.74 -26.77
CA LEU A 297 -8.36 -5.73 -25.92
C LEU A 297 -7.74 -4.62 -26.76
N LEU A 298 -7.04 -4.93 -27.85
CA LEU A 298 -6.47 -3.92 -28.75
C LEU A 298 -7.54 -3.04 -29.40
N ARG A 299 -8.67 -3.61 -29.82
CA ARG A 299 -9.80 -2.81 -30.32
C ARG A 299 -10.32 -1.85 -29.26
N LEU A 300 -10.46 -2.29 -28.02
CA LEU A 300 -10.90 -1.46 -26.89
C LEU A 300 -9.89 -0.35 -26.60
N VAL A 301 -8.59 -0.65 -26.54
CA VAL A 301 -7.55 0.37 -26.32
C VAL A 301 -7.55 1.41 -27.46
N ILE A 302 -7.65 0.98 -28.71
CA ILE A 302 -7.72 1.90 -29.85
C ILE A 302 -8.97 2.79 -29.75
N ALA A 303 -10.13 2.22 -29.41
CA ALA A 303 -11.36 2.99 -29.22
C ALA A 303 -11.23 4.03 -28.08
N GLN A 304 -10.56 3.67 -26.98
CA GLN A 304 -10.25 4.61 -25.88
C GLN A 304 -9.37 5.76 -26.37
N LEU A 305 -8.27 5.45 -27.09
CA LEU A 305 -7.37 6.47 -27.61
C LEU A 305 -8.11 7.43 -28.56
N GLN A 306 -8.95 6.90 -29.46
CA GLN A 306 -9.75 7.71 -30.37
C GLN A 306 -10.71 8.63 -29.62
N ALA A 307 -11.35 8.14 -28.56
CA ALA A 307 -12.27 8.91 -27.72
C ALA A 307 -11.55 9.97 -26.85
N MET A 308 -10.29 9.75 -26.50
CA MET A 308 -9.49 10.72 -25.74
C MET A 308 -8.98 11.89 -26.58
N VAL A 309 -8.88 11.77 -27.90
CA VAL A 309 -8.34 12.86 -28.76
C VAL A 309 -9.14 14.15 -28.62
N PRO A 310 -10.48 14.18 -28.70
CA PRO A 310 -11.24 15.41 -28.46
C PRO A 310 -10.99 16.01 -27.08
N LEU A 311 -10.98 15.17 -26.03
CA LEU A 311 -10.71 15.61 -24.68
C LEU A 311 -9.32 16.27 -24.56
N PHE A 312 -8.29 15.66 -25.14
CA PHE A 312 -6.95 16.22 -25.15
C PHE A 312 -6.91 17.61 -25.82
N ILE A 313 -7.63 17.77 -26.93
CA ILE A 313 -7.74 19.06 -27.62
C ILE A 313 -8.44 20.09 -26.73
N GLU A 314 -9.55 19.73 -26.10
CA GLU A 314 -10.31 20.60 -25.20
C GLU A 314 -9.49 21.05 -23.98
N CYS A 315 -8.73 20.14 -23.36
CA CYS A 315 -7.93 20.42 -22.16
C CYS A 315 -6.65 21.20 -22.45
N HIS A 316 -5.93 20.83 -23.51
CA HIS A 316 -4.55 21.30 -23.71
C HIS A 316 -4.38 22.32 -24.84
N MET A 317 -5.33 22.38 -25.77
CA MET A 317 -5.24 23.29 -26.91
C MET A 317 -6.25 24.44 -26.85
N LEU A 318 -7.41 24.21 -26.23
CA LEU A 318 -8.49 25.21 -26.19
C LEU A 318 -8.74 25.77 -24.78
N ASP A 319 -8.12 25.22 -23.75
CA ASP A 319 -8.31 25.58 -22.32
C ASP A 319 -9.78 25.59 -21.85
N ASN A 320 -10.64 24.81 -22.54
CA ASN A 320 -12.09 24.78 -22.26
C ASN A 320 -12.41 23.93 -21.03
N ILE A 321 -11.53 22.98 -20.67
CA ILE A 321 -11.68 22.09 -19.53
C ILE A 321 -10.46 22.28 -18.62
N SER A 322 -10.67 22.77 -17.41
CA SER A 322 -9.63 22.82 -16.39
C SER A 322 -9.57 21.48 -15.65
N PHE A 323 -8.37 20.98 -15.40
CA PHE A 323 -8.19 19.91 -14.44
C PHE A 323 -8.69 20.39 -13.08
N PRO A 324 -9.44 19.58 -12.33
CA PRO A 324 -9.84 19.96 -10.98
C PRO A 324 -8.59 20.27 -10.16
N SER A 325 -8.52 21.52 -9.67
CA SER A 325 -7.35 22.06 -8.95
C SER A 325 -7.13 21.43 -7.58
N SER A 326 -8.04 20.60 -7.15
CA SER A 326 -7.97 19.78 -5.96
C SER A 326 -8.84 18.55 -6.16
N VAL A 327 -8.29 17.52 -6.74
CA VAL A 327 -8.33 16.32 -5.92
C VAL A 327 -7.40 16.71 -4.78
N GLU A 328 -7.90 17.31 -3.69
CA GLU A 328 -7.18 17.31 -2.43
C GLU A 328 -6.84 15.85 -2.23
N ALA A 329 -5.63 15.57 -2.60
CA ALA A 329 -5.09 14.27 -2.50
C ALA A 329 -5.18 13.95 -1.02
N ASP A 330 -6.15 13.16 -0.62
CA ASP A 330 -5.85 12.19 0.38
C ASP A 330 -4.43 11.75 0.04
N ALA A 331 -3.50 11.83 0.98
CA ALA A 331 -2.09 11.51 0.72
C ALA A 331 -1.93 10.13 0.04
N ASP A 332 -3.01 9.35 0.03
CA ASP A 332 -3.24 8.11 -0.69
C ASP A 332 -3.60 8.28 -2.18
N VAL A 333 -4.01 9.45 -2.65
CA VAL A 333 -4.44 9.71 -4.04
C VAL A 333 -3.32 10.33 -4.88
N ALA A 334 -2.28 10.87 -4.27
CA ALA A 334 -1.22 11.62 -4.93
C ALA A 334 -0.33 10.81 -5.90
N CYS A 335 -0.51 9.50 -6.02
CA CYS A 335 0.27 8.66 -6.93
C CYS A 335 -0.29 8.52 -8.36
N SER A 336 -1.50 9.03 -8.67
CA SER A 336 -2.17 8.69 -9.93
C SER A 336 -2.33 9.82 -10.95
N VAL A 337 -1.82 11.03 -10.70
CA VAL A 337 -1.95 12.14 -11.65
C VAL A 337 -0.61 12.81 -11.93
N SER A 338 0.43 12.04 -12.19
CA SER A 338 1.60 12.55 -12.94
C SER A 338 1.60 11.90 -14.32
N MET A 339 0.98 12.54 -15.27
CA MET A 339 1.27 12.34 -16.68
C MET A 339 2.64 12.92 -17.04
#